data_544e7365c3f610420aa77a30761c0e39
#
_entry.id   544e7365c3f610420aa77a30761c0e39
#
_cell.length_a   1.000
_cell.length_b   1.000
_cell.length_c   1.000
_cell.angle_alpha   90.00
_cell.angle_beta   90.00
_cell.angle_gamma   90.00
#
_symmetry.space_group_name_H-M   'P 1'
#
loop_
_entity.id
_entity.type
_entity.pdbx_description
1 polymer ?
#
loop_
_entity_poly.entity_id
_entity_poly.type
_entity_poly.pdbx_seq_one_letter_code
_entity_poly.pdbx_strand_id
1 'polypeptide(L)'
;MKLNRLTNFCVCVVLAAGLASCGSSTSDKDKNAADFQSADSLKQQIEEVVYNIPSPSEIPYLLQATGAEFNESLINSRTKVDQYASRTDKAALNLGVYAADIGYLASYEKTQEAIDYLNACKTLADNLGVIGSFDVEILKRFETNIGNKDSLTHLLDAAIKKTENFLKDDSRNKLSSLVVAGSFIEGLYISTGLIKTYPKNLLPEDNRNQVLTPLMRIILQQKKSVSELLKMLQTVEQTEPVTTLVGDLTALEKAYAALNIEEQIKNNRGDLVLSDKNLEEITKVVEKMRKNITE
;
A
#
# COMPACT_ATOMS: atom_id res chain seq x y z
N MET A 1 14.45 14.15 61.62
CA MET A 1 14.43 15.41 62.42
C MET A 1 13.72 16.48 61.59
N LYS A 2 12.55 16.85 62.12
CA LYS A 2 11.85 18.16 62.12
C LYS A 2 11.59 18.77 60.70
N LEU A 3 10.36 18.83 60.25
CA LEU A 3 9.13 19.51 60.70
C LEU A 3 9.12 21.01 60.35
N ASN A 4 8.18 21.41 59.68
CA ASN A 4 7.08 22.35 59.83
C ASN A 4 6.95 23.32 58.63
N ARG A 5 5.80 23.34 58.05
CA ARG A 5 4.50 24.00 58.37
C ARG A 5 4.38 25.40 57.76
N LEU A 6 3.34 25.50 56.95
CA LEU A 6 2.14 26.38 57.08
C LEU A 6 2.41 27.88 56.82
N THR A 7 1.65 28.65 56.19
CA THR A 7 0.20 28.89 56.10
C THR A 7 -0.03 30.03 55.10
N ASN A 8 -1.01 29.94 54.25
CA ASN A 8 -2.33 30.63 54.32
C ASN A 8 -2.47 32.11 53.93
N PHE A 9 -3.58 32.36 53.20
CA PHE A 9 -4.48 33.54 53.19
C PHE A 9 -4.09 34.69 52.22
N CYS A 10 -4.91 35.34 51.49
CA CYS A 10 -6.35 35.58 51.38
C CYS A 10 -6.63 36.34 50.07
N VAL A 11 -7.68 35.96 49.38
CA VAL A 11 -8.81 36.73 48.89
C VAL A 11 -8.63 38.25 48.69
N CYS A 12 -8.92 38.74 47.50
CA CYS A 12 -9.86 39.86 47.28
C CYS A 12 -10.36 39.92 45.84
N VAL A 13 -11.66 39.90 45.71
CA VAL A 13 -12.52 40.16 44.58
C VAL A 13 -12.56 41.65 44.31
N VAL A 14 -12.48 42.10 43.04
CA VAL A 14 -13.19 43.30 42.56
C VAL A 14 -13.63 43.11 41.13
N LEU A 15 -14.92 43.23 40.92
CA LEU A 15 -15.61 43.40 39.65
C LEU A 15 -15.27 44.74 39.01
N ALA A 16 -15.12 44.75 37.69
CA ALA A 16 -15.64 45.87 36.86
C ALA A 16 -15.96 45.35 35.43
N ALA A 17 -17.17 45.57 35.06
CA ALA A 17 -17.75 45.33 33.74
C ALA A 17 -17.28 46.37 32.71
N GLY A 18 -17.21 46.00 31.44
CA GLY A 18 -17.06 46.99 30.36
C GLY A 18 -16.88 46.41 28.96
N LEU A 19 -18.01 46.23 28.25
CA LEU A 19 -18.22 46.45 26.84
C LEU A 19 -17.64 45.52 25.77
N ALA A 20 -18.59 44.98 25.06
CA ALA A 20 -18.51 44.24 23.82
C ALA A 20 -17.76 44.99 22.70
N SER A 21 -16.94 44.23 21.98
CA SER A 21 -16.70 44.48 20.54
C SER A 21 -16.62 43.16 19.85
N CYS A 22 -17.63 42.85 19.03
CA CYS A 22 -17.60 41.78 18.05
C CYS A 22 -16.53 42.10 17.00
N GLY A 23 -15.60 41.18 16.84
CA GLY A 23 -14.65 41.13 15.76
C GLY A 23 -14.37 39.68 15.49
N SER A 24 -15.21 39.01 14.70
CA SER A 24 -14.96 37.67 14.20
C SER A 24 -13.84 37.69 13.16
N SER A 25 -12.63 37.45 13.59
CA SER A 25 -11.57 36.95 12.71
C SER A 25 -11.30 35.51 13.16
N THR A 26 -12.08 34.58 12.63
CA THR A 26 -11.70 33.16 12.58
C THR A 26 -10.38 33.10 11.83
N SER A 27 -9.33 32.88 12.59
CA SER A 27 -7.97 32.97 12.13
C SER A 27 -7.65 31.82 11.14
N ASP A 28 -7.05 32.19 10.03
CA ASP A 28 -6.38 31.24 9.10
C ASP A 28 -5.37 30.30 9.80
N LYS A 29 -5.04 30.56 11.07
CA LYS A 29 -4.16 29.71 11.89
C LYS A 29 -4.79 28.38 12.30
N ASP A 30 -6.12 28.33 12.53
CA ASP A 30 -6.78 27.08 12.93
C ASP A 30 -7.01 26.15 11.74
N LYS A 31 -7.19 26.71 10.53
CA LYS A 31 -7.23 25.92 9.29
C LYS A 31 -5.87 25.30 8.99
N ASN A 32 -4.79 26.09 9.07
CA ASN A 32 -3.43 25.59 8.84
C ASN A 32 -3.01 24.53 9.86
N ALA A 33 -3.45 24.60 11.11
CA ALA A 33 -3.16 23.61 12.13
C ALA A 33 -3.94 22.29 11.91
N ALA A 34 -5.19 22.37 11.49
CA ALA A 34 -6.00 21.19 11.15
C ALA A 34 -5.50 20.51 9.88
N ASP A 35 -5.13 21.28 8.86
CA ASP A 35 -4.55 20.77 7.61
C ASP A 35 -3.17 20.15 7.85
N PHE A 36 -2.36 20.75 8.73
CA PHE A 36 -1.03 20.18 9.08
C PHE A 36 -1.17 18.87 9.88
N GLN A 37 -2.14 18.77 10.81
CA GLN A 37 -2.44 17.53 11.52
C GLN A 37 -3.00 16.44 10.61
N SER A 38 -3.80 16.80 9.60
CA SER A 38 -4.33 15.85 8.62
C SER A 38 -3.24 15.30 7.69
N ALA A 39 -2.29 16.14 7.26
CA ALA A 39 -1.16 15.74 6.42
C ALA A 39 -0.20 14.80 7.15
N ASP A 40 0.12 15.09 8.41
CA ASP A 40 0.95 14.20 9.25
C ASP A 40 0.25 12.86 9.53
N SER A 41 -1.06 12.88 9.75
CA SER A 41 -1.87 11.67 9.94
C SER A 41 -1.89 10.80 8.67
N LEU A 42 -2.07 11.42 7.50
CA LEU A 42 -2.05 10.69 6.22
C LEU A 42 -0.66 10.11 5.93
N LYS A 43 0.39 10.85 6.21
CA LYS A 43 1.77 10.36 6.07
C LYS A 43 2.01 9.12 6.93
N GLN A 44 1.59 9.13 8.20
CA GLN A 44 1.65 7.96 9.08
C GLN A 44 0.86 6.78 8.51
N GLN A 45 -0.32 7.02 7.97
CA GLN A 45 -1.15 5.97 7.34
C GLN A 45 -0.47 5.38 6.10
N ILE A 46 0.15 6.21 5.26
CA ILE A 46 0.90 5.74 4.09
C ILE A 46 2.09 4.87 4.54
N GLU A 47 2.88 5.32 5.51
CA GLU A 47 3.98 4.55 6.07
C GLU A 47 3.48 3.21 6.65
N GLU A 48 2.40 3.19 7.41
CA GLU A 48 1.84 1.96 7.97
C GLU A 48 1.39 0.97 6.89
N VAL A 49 0.76 1.45 5.82
CA VAL A 49 0.37 0.60 4.69
C VAL A 49 1.61 0.06 3.99
N VAL A 50 2.57 0.92 3.65
CA VAL A 50 3.81 0.54 2.93
C VAL A 50 4.62 -0.48 3.71
N TYR A 51 4.77 -0.33 5.03
CA TYR A 51 5.50 -1.29 5.87
C TYR A 51 4.77 -2.63 6.07
N ASN A 52 3.45 -2.66 5.92
CA ASN A 52 2.66 -3.89 6.09
C ASN A 52 2.33 -4.60 4.77
N ILE A 53 2.65 -4.00 3.62
CA ILE A 53 2.53 -4.68 2.31
C ILE A 53 3.59 -5.78 2.27
N PRO A 54 3.22 -7.05 2.00
CA PRO A 54 4.23 -8.06 1.72
C PRO A 54 5.05 -7.57 0.53
N SER A 55 6.36 -7.61 0.66
CA SER A 55 7.21 -7.29 -0.49
C SER A 55 6.74 -8.13 -1.69
N PRO A 56 6.41 -7.53 -2.82
CA PRO A 56 6.00 -8.28 -4.02
C PRO A 56 7.02 -9.34 -4.43
N SER A 57 8.27 -9.22 -3.96
CA SER A 57 9.35 -10.19 -4.18
C SER A 57 9.41 -11.31 -3.14
N GLU A 58 8.74 -11.20 -2.00
CA GLU A 58 8.84 -12.19 -0.92
C GLU A 58 8.14 -13.50 -1.28
N ILE A 59 6.90 -13.43 -1.71
CA ILE A 59 6.12 -14.61 -2.11
C ILE A 59 6.67 -15.26 -3.39
N PRO A 60 6.93 -14.51 -4.48
CA PRO A 60 7.54 -15.07 -5.67
C PRO A 60 8.90 -15.74 -5.42
N TYR A 61 9.73 -15.14 -4.57
CA TYR A 61 11.03 -15.70 -4.21
C TYR A 61 10.90 -17.06 -3.51
N LEU A 62 9.96 -17.19 -2.57
CA LEU A 62 9.68 -18.46 -1.90
C LEU A 62 9.18 -19.53 -2.89
N LEU A 63 8.32 -19.14 -3.84
CA LEU A 63 7.81 -20.05 -4.87
C LEU A 63 8.89 -20.44 -5.90
N GLN A 64 9.71 -19.49 -6.33
CA GLN A 64 10.85 -19.79 -7.21
C GLN A 64 11.78 -20.83 -6.60
N ALA A 65 12.05 -20.73 -5.30
CA ALA A 65 12.87 -21.70 -4.57
C ALA A 65 12.28 -23.14 -4.59
N THR A 66 10.98 -23.29 -4.91
CA THR A 66 10.31 -24.59 -5.10
C THR A 66 10.32 -25.10 -6.53
N GLY A 67 10.89 -24.33 -7.47
CA GLY A 67 10.89 -24.64 -8.90
C GLY A 67 9.63 -24.18 -9.65
N ALA A 68 8.77 -23.34 -9.03
CA ALA A 68 7.65 -22.72 -9.74
C ALA A 68 8.18 -21.76 -10.81
N GLU A 69 7.63 -21.86 -12.04
CA GLU A 69 8.03 -21.03 -13.16
C GLU A 69 7.41 -19.63 -13.09
N PHE A 70 8.06 -18.66 -13.75
CA PHE A 70 7.51 -17.33 -13.95
C PHE A 70 6.20 -17.40 -14.74
N ASN A 71 5.19 -16.67 -14.28
CA ASN A 71 3.89 -16.58 -14.93
C ASN A 71 3.63 -15.15 -15.41
N GLU A 72 3.86 -14.91 -16.69
CA GLU A 72 3.67 -13.60 -17.33
C GLU A 72 2.21 -13.11 -17.27
N SER A 73 1.23 -14.01 -17.16
CA SER A 73 -0.18 -13.61 -17.07
C SER A 73 -0.55 -12.87 -15.79
N LEU A 74 0.33 -12.88 -14.79
CA LEU A 74 0.13 -12.20 -13.50
C LEU A 74 0.57 -10.74 -13.51
N ILE A 75 1.29 -10.28 -14.52
CA ILE A 75 1.70 -8.87 -14.63
C ILE A 75 0.83 -8.09 -15.62
N ASN A 76 0.75 -6.78 -15.39
CA ASN A 76 0.01 -5.88 -16.27
C ASN A 76 0.86 -5.50 -17.50
N SER A 77 0.29 -5.62 -18.69
CA SER A 77 1.03 -5.31 -19.92
C SER A 77 1.52 -3.87 -19.96
N ARG A 78 2.84 -3.68 -20.10
CA ARG A 78 3.47 -2.35 -20.27
C ARG A 78 3.03 -1.62 -21.53
N THR A 79 2.46 -2.33 -22.53
CA THR A 79 1.95 -1.70 -23.76
C THR A 79 0.73 -0.81 -23.52
N LYS A 80 0.11 -0.88 -22.34
CA LYS A 80 -1.02 -0.03 -21.94
C LYS A 80 -0.59 1.32 -21.36
N VAL A 81 0.71 1.61 -21.22
CA VAL A 81 1.22 2.81 -20.53
C VAL A 81 0.61 4.10 -21.07
N ASP A 82 0.50 4.25 -22.38
CA ASP A 82 -0.06 5.45 -23.03
C ASP A 82 -1.55 5.64 -22.71
N GLN A 83 -2.30 4.54 -22.54
CA GLN A 83 -3.71 4.60 -22.13
C GLN A 83 -3.84 5.13 -20.71
N TYR A 84 -2.95 4.71 -19.81
CA TYR A 84 -2.94 5.17 -18.42
C TYR A 84 -2.45 6.61 -18.28
N ALA A 85 -1.47 7.02 -19.09
CA ALA A 85 -0.96 8.38 -19.11
C ALA A 85 -2.02 9.44 -19.51
N SER A 86 -3.13 9.02 -20.14
CA SER A 86 -4.20 9.92 -20.56
C SER A 86 -5.01 10.54 -19.41
N ARG A 87 -4.95 9.94 -18.21
CA ARG A 87 -5.69 10.38 -17.01
C ARG A 87 -4.80 10.28 -15.78
N THR A 88 -4.76 11.35 -14.99
CA THR A 88 -3.89 11.48 -13.81
C THR A 88 -4.17 10.39 -12.76
N ASP A 89 -5.43 10.07 -12.50
CA ASP A 89 -5.84 9.01 -11.57
C ASP A 89 -5.45 7.61 -12.06
N LYS A 90 -5.65 7.32 -13.35
CA LYS A 90 -5.21 6.06 -13.97
C LYS A 90 -3.69 5.96 -13.97
N ALA A 91 -2.99 7.05 -14.27
CA ALA A 91 -1.53 7.09 -14.21
C ALA A 91 -1.01 6.79 -12.80
N ALA A 92 -1.61 7.36 -11.76
CA ALA A 92 -1.23 7.12 -10.38
C ALA A 92 -1.44 5.66 -9.95
N LEU A 93 -2.63 5.10 -10.20
CA LEU A 93 -2.93 3.70 -9.89
C LEU A 93 -1.98 2.74 -10.61
N ASN A 94 -1.77 2.93 -11.91
CA ASN A 94 -0.94 2.02 -12.71
C ASN A 94 0.57 2.25 -12.52
N LEU A 95 1.00 3.40 -12.01
CA LEU A 95 2.35 3.57 -11.49
C LEU A 95 2.60 2.61 -10.32
N GLY A 96 1.65 2.50 -9.39
CA GLY A 96 1.71 1.53 -8.31
C GLY A 96 1.68 0.08 -8.79
N VAL A 97 0.80 -0.24 -9.75
CA VAL A 97 0.73 -1.57 -10.37
C VAL A 97 2.07 -1.95 -10.98
N TYR A 98 2.65 -1.13 -11.84
CA TYR A 98 3.95 -1.43 -12.46
C TYR A 98 5.10 -1.50 -11.45
N ALA A 99 5.05 -0.75 -10.34
CA ALA A 99 6.03 -0.89 -9.28
C ALA A 99 5.99 -2.28 -8.64
N ALA A 100 4.80 -2.86 -8.42
CA ALA A 100 4.64 -4.22 -7.93
C ALA A 100 5.10 -5.26 -8.96
N ASP A 101 4.77 -5.05 -10.24
CA ASP A 101 5.22 -5.90 -11.36
C ASP A 101 6.75 -5.96 -11.46
N ILE A 102 7.45 -4.83 -11.27
CA ILE A 102 8.91 -4.79 -11.21
C ILE A 102 9.45 -5.68 -10.09
N GLY A 103 8.84 -5.64 -8.91
CA GLY A 103 9.21 -6.50 -7.80
C GLY A 103 9.08 -8.00 -8.14
N TYR A 104 7.99 -8.37 -8.81
CA TYR A 104 7.77 -9.74 -9.28
C TYR A 104 8.77 -10.15 -10.36
N LEU A 105 9.00 -9.32 -11.37
CA LEU A 105 10.01 -9.56 -12.41
C LEU A 105 11.42 -9.72 -11.82
N ALA A 106 11.80 -8.85 -10.89
CA ALA A 106 13.10 -8.90 -10.24
C ALA A 106 13.29 -10.20 -9.43
N SER A 107 12.23 -10.72 -8.79
CA SER A 107 12.30 -11.97 -8.02
C SER A 107 12.56 -13.20 -8.92
N TYR A 108 12.23 -13.12 -10.21
CA TYR A 108 12.51 -14.15 -11.21
C TYR A 108 13.70 -13.80 -12.12
N GLU A 109 14.53 -12.84 -11.71
CA GLU A 109 15.73 -12.42 -12.46
C GLU A 109 15.44 -11.94 -13.89
N LYS A 110 14.21 -11.47 -14.13
CA LYS A 110 13.76 -10.91 -15.40
C LYS A 110 14.25 -9.48 -15.59
N THR A 111 15.58 -9.31 -15.62
CA THR A 111 16.25 -8.01 -15.56
C THR A 111 15.81 -7.06 -16.68
N GLN A 112 15.80 -7.53 -17.94
CA GLN A 112 15.47 -6.67 -19.07
C GLN A 112 14.01 -6.23 -19.01
N GLU A 113 13.11 -7.16 -18.71
CA GLU A 113 11.69 -6.86 -18.58
C GLU A 113 11.44 -5.87 -17.42
N ALA A 114 12.14 -6.03 -16.29
CA ALA A 114 12.04 -5.08 -15.16
C ALA A 114 12.50 -3.67 -15.54
N ILE A 115 13.55 -3.52 -16.35
CA ILE A 115 14.03 -2.24 -16.91
C ILE A 115 12.96 -1.63 -17.82
N ASP A 116 12.33 -2.44 -18.67
CA ASP A 116 11.26 -1.99 -19.55
C ASP A 116 10.04 -1.46 -18.74
N TYR A 117 9.69 -2.13 -17.64
CA TYR A 117 8.63 -1.65 -16.74
C TYR A 117 9.04 -0.39 -15.96
N LEU A 118 10.31 -0.24 -15.63
CA LEU A 118 10.84 1.00 -15.06
C LEU A 118 10.66 2.19 -16.00
N ASN A 119 10.90 2.00 -17.29
CA ASN A 119 10.66 3.02 -18.30
C ASN A 119 9.16 3.37 -18.42
N ALA A 120 8.28 2.39 -18.29
CA ALA A 120 6.83 2.63 -18.21
C ALA A 120 6.47 3.43 -16.95
N CYS A 121 7.02 3.07 -15.78
CA CYS A 121 6.87 3.85 -14.54
C CYS A 121 7.34 5.29 -14.71
N LYS A 122 8.49 5.50 -15.37
CA LYS A 122 9.00 6.85 -15.65
C LYS A 122 7.99 7.66 -16.47
N THR A 123 7.42 7.07 -17.52
CA THR A 123 6.42 7.75 -18.36
C THR A 123 5.20 8.19 -17.54
N LEU A 124 4.68 7.32 -16.65
CA LEU A 124 3.56 7.67 -15.78
C LEU A 124 3.94 8.73 -14.73
N ALA A 125 5.13 8.63 -14.14
CA ALA A 125 5.62 9.61 -13.17
C ALA A 125 5.83 11.00 -13.79
N ASP A 126 6.38 11.08 -15.00
CA ASP A 126 6.53 12.32 -15.74
C ASP A 126 5.16 12.96 -16.02
N ASN A 127 4.15 12.16 -16.38
CA ASN A 127 2.78 12.62 -16.57
C ASN A 127 2.14 13.17 -15.28
N LEU A 128 2.47 12.57 -14.14
CA LEU A 128 2.03 13.04 -12.82
C LEU A 128 2.79 14.29 -12.34
N GLY A 129 3.79 14.75 -13.08
CA GLY A 129 4.65 15.87 -12.70
C GLY A 129 5.62 15.52 -11.56
N VAL A 130 5.87 14.23 -11.31
CA VAL A 130 6.84 13.73 -10.32
C VAL A 130 8.24 13.80 -10.93
N ILE A 131 8.68 15.04 -11.24
CA ILE A 131 9.96 15.30 -11.89
C ILE A 131 11.11 14.93 -10.94
N GLY A 132 12.06 14.11 -11.41
CA GLY A 132 13.28 13.78 -10.69
C GLY A 132 13.18 12.61 -9.71
N SER A 133 12.02 11.97 -9.52
CA SER A 133 11.92 10.73 -8.75
C SER A 133 12.50 9.54 -9.51
N PHE A 134 12.52 9.62 -10.84
CA PHE A 134 13.09 8.65 -11.76
C PHE A 134 14.11 9.32 -12.67
N ASP A 135 15.11 10.02 -12.08
CA ASP A 135 16.19 10.58 -12.88
C ASP A 135 17.06 9.46 -13.50
N VAL A 136 17.81 9.81 -14.54
CA VAL A 136 18.66 8.84 -15.28
C VAL A 136 19.64 8.13 -14.35
N GLU A 137 20.07 8.78 -13.26
CA GLU A 137 20.99 8.19 -12.31
C GLU A 137 20.31 7.12 -11.44
N ILE A 138 19.08 7.34 -11.01
CA ILE A 138 18.28 6.34 -10.26
C ILE A 138 18.00 5.13 -11.16
N LEU A 139 17.59 5.37 -12.41
CA LEU A 139 17.38 4.30 -13.39
C LEU A 139 18.65 3.47 -13.60
N LYS A 140 19.78 4.14 -13.81
CA LYS A 140 21.07 3.47 -13.99
C LYS A 140 21.51 2.68 -12.75
N ARG A 141 21.29 3.22 -11.55
CA ARG A 141 21.56 2.49 -10.30
C ARG A 141 20.66 1.29 -10.15
N PHE A 142 19.40 1.39 -10.55
CA PHE A 142 18.47 0.27 -10.55
C PHE A 142 18.94 -0.81 -11.51
N GLU A 143 19.25 -0.47 -12.75
CA GLU A 143 19.81 -1.38 -13.76
C GLU A 143 21.05 -2.13 -13.27
N THR A 144 21.96 -1.43 -12.60
CA THR A 144 23.21 -2.03 -12.11
C THR A 144 23.06 -2.87 -10.84
N ASN A 145 21.95 -2.73 -10.12
CA ASN A 145 21.73 -3.41 -8.83
C ASN A 145 20.54 -4.37 -8.83
N ILE A 146 19.92 -4.63 -9.98
CA ILE A 146 18.69 -5.43 -10.07
C ILE A 146 18.86 -6.87 -9.53
N GLY A 147 20.08 -7.39 -9.54
CA GLY A 147 20.43 -8.67 -8.91
C GLY A 147 20.84 -8.59 -7.43
N ASN A 148 20.85 -7.39 -6.83
CA ASN A 148 21.26 -7.19 -5.44
C ASN A 148 20.09 -6.70 -4.59
N LYS A 149 19.50 -7.62 -3.81
CA LYS A 149 18.32 -7.37 -2.97
C LYS A 149 18.48 -6.17 -2.03
N ASP A 150 19.63 -6.07 -1.36
CA ASP A 150 19.87 -5.00 -0.37
C ASP A 150 19.97 -3.64 -1.05
N SER A 151 20.68 -3.58 -2.19
CA SER A 151 20.79 -2.37 -3.00
C SER A 151 19.44 -1.94 -3.59
N LEU A 152 18.60 -2.89 -4.03
CA LEU A 152 17.25 -2.60 -4.51
C LEU A 152 16.36 -2.06 -3.39
N THR A 153 16.44 -2.63 -2.19
CA THR A 153 15.69 -2.14 -1.03
C THR A 153 16.08 -0.69 -0.73
N HIS A 154 17.38 -0.37 -0.68
CA HIS A 154 17.85 1.01 -0.46
C HIS A 154 17.43 1.98 -1.58
N LEU A 155 17.40 1.53 -2.83
CA LEU A 155 16.95 2.36 -3.97
C LEU A 155 15.44 2.61 -3.91
N LEU A 156 14.66 1.59 -3.53
CA LEU A 156 13.22 1.71 -3.30
C LEU A 156 12.93 2.67 -2.13
N ASP A 157 13.65 2.53 -1.02
CA ASP A 157 13.53 3.45 0.14
C ASP A 157 13.87 4.89 -0.25
N ALA A 158 14.91 5.10 -1.06
CA ALA A 158 15.28 6.41 -1.57
C ALA A 158 14.22 6.99 -2.52
N ALA A 159 13.63 6.15 -3.39
CA ALA A 159 12.54 6.55 -4.28
C ALA A 159 11.26 6.87 -3.51
N ILE A 160 10.91 6.06 -2.51
CA ILE A 160 9.80 6.30 -1.59
C ILE A 160 10.01 7.65 -0.88
N LYS A 161 11.17 7.88 -0.29
CA LYS A 161 11.49 9.12 0.43
C LYS A 161 11.47 10.37 -0.46
N LYS A 162 11.91 10.25 -1.72
CA LYS A 162 11.78 11.32 -2.72
C LYS A 162 10.31 11.56 -3.09
N THR A 163 9.56 10.50 -3.27
CA THR A 163 8.11 10.54 -3.51
C THR A 163 7.38 11.15 -2.32
N GLU A 164 7.70 10.78 -1.08
CA GLU A 164 7.17 11.40 0.14
C GLU A 164 7.40 12.91 0.19
N ASN A 165 8.61 13.36 -0.16
CA ASN A 165 8.92 14.80 -0.18
C ASN A 165 8.13 15.56 -1.25
N PHE A 166 7.85 14.91 -2.39
CA PHE A 166 7.00 15.45 -3.45
C PHE A 166 5.52 15.47 -3.05
N LEU A 167 5.10 14.53 -2.20
CA LEU A 167 3.73 14.29 -1.77
C LEU A 167 3.33 15.10 -0.53
N LYS A 168 4.24 15.87 0.06
CA LYS A 168 3.95 16.79 1.19
C LYS A 168 3.05 17.96 0.82
N ASP A 169 2.69 18.10 -0.44
CA ASP A 169 1.73 19.07 -0.92
C ASP A 169 0.32 18.47 -0.85
N ASP A 170 -0.56 19.05 -0.04
CA ASP A 170 -1.95 18.59 0.20
C ASP A 170 -2.74 18.37 -1.10
N SER A 171 -2.42 19.11 -2.16
CA SER A 171 -3.03 18.94 -3.48
C SER A 171 -2.71 17.58 -4.15
N ARG A 172 -1.74 16.81 -3.62
CA ARG A 172 -1.24 15.54 -4.19
C ARG A 172 -1.54 14.31 -3.35
N ASN A 173 -2.11 14.49 -2.16
CA ASN A 173 -2.45 13.41 -1.23
C ASN A 173 -3.30 12.31 -1.88
N LYS A 174 -4.25 12.70 -2.73
CA LYS A 174 -5.09 11.76 -3.49
C LYS A 174 -4.26 10.89 -4.45
N LEU A 175 -3.35 11.50 -5.21
CA LEU A 175 -2.51 10.76 -6.17
C LEU A 175 -1.59 9.78 -5.48
N SER A 176 -1.02 10.17 -4.33
CA SER A 176 -0.20 9.29 -3.50
C SER A 176 -0.96 8.08 -3.02
N SER A 177 -2.15 8.32 -2.49
CA SER A 177 -3.03 7.27 -2.01
C SER A 177 -3.41 6.30 -3.13
N LEU A 178 -3.59 6.80 -4.36
CA LEU A 178 -3.85 5.97 -5.53
C LEU A 178 -2.63 5.13 -5.94
N VAL A 179 -1.39 5.67 -5.87
CA VAL A 179 -0.16 4.89 -6.13
C VAL A 179 -0.03 3.76 -5.12
N VAL A 180 -0.22 4.04 -3.83
CA VAL A 180 -0.16 3.02 -2.77
C VAL A 180 -1.26 1.96 -2.97
N ALA A 181 -2.48 2.38 -3.30
CA ALA A 181 -3.58 1.45 -3.58
C ALA A 181 -3.28 0.54 -4.77
N GLY A 182 -2.78 1.09 -5.87
CA GLY A 182 -2.38 0.30 -7.05
C GLY A 182 -1.32 -0.74 -6.72
N SER A 183 -0.26 -0.35 -6.01
CA SER A 183 0.82 -1.25 -5.60
C SER A 183 0.33 -2.36 -4.66
N PHE A 184 -0.50 -2.01 -3.67
CA PHE A 184 -1.07 -2.99 -2.74
C PHE A 184 -1.96 -4.01 -3.45
N ILE A 185 -2.87 -3.54 -4.31
CA ILE A 185 -3.82 -4.41 -5.01
C ILE A 185 -3.08 -5.34 -5.98
N GLU A 186 -2.10 -4.84 -6.73
CA GLU A 186 -1.30 -5.67 -7.64
C GLU A 186 -0.45 -6.69 -6.88
N GLY A 187 0.21 -6.29 -5.79
CA GLY A 187 0.96 -7.21 -4.93
C GLY A 187 0.08 -8.34 -4.38
N LEU A 188 -1.14 -8.02 -3.96
CA LEU A 188 -2.09 -9.01 -3.48
C LEU A 188 -2.63 -9.88 -4.63
N TYR A 189 -2.86 -9.31 -5.82
CA TYR A 189 -3.25 -10.04 -7.03
C TYR A 189 -2.18 -11.05 -7.46
N ILE A 190 -0.93 -10.63 -7.56
CA ILE A 190 0.20 -11.51 -7.86
C ILE A 190 0.28 -12.64 -6.82
N SER A 191 0.19 -12.31 -5.54
CA SER A 191 0.30 -13.26 -4.44
C SER A 191 -0.80 -14.33 -4.47
N THR A 192 -2.06 -13.91 -4.62
CA THR A 192 -3.19 -14.83 -4.72
C THR A 192 -3.18 -15.62 -6.02
N GLY A 193 -2.78 -14.98 -7.13
CA GLY A 193 -2.65 -15.61 -8.44
C GLY A 193 -1.58 -16.70 -8.47
N LEU A 194 -0.43 -16.47 -7.83
CA LEU A 194 0.64 -17.47 -7.71
C LEU A 194 0.16 -18.72 -6.96
N ILE A 195 -0.58 -18.56 -5.86
CA ILE A 195 -1.15 -19.71 -5.14
C ILE A 195 -2.18 -20.43 -5.99
N LYS A 196 -3.10 -19.69 -6.64
CA LYS A 196 -4.14 -20.24 -7.50
C LYS A 196 -3.57 -21.03 -8.68
N THR A 197 -2.47 -20.56 -9.26
CA THR A 197 -1.84 -21.17 -10.46
C THR A 197 -0.70 -22.13 -10.13
N TYR A 198 -0.38 -22.33 -8.84
CA TYR A 198 0.68 -23.26 -8.45
C TYR A 198 0.41 -24.68 -8.96
N PRO A 199 1.35 -25.31 -9.70
CA PRO A 199 1.11 -26.59 -10.33
C PRO A 199 0.81 -27.70 -9.32
N LYS A 200 -0.35 -28.34 -9.44
CA LYS A 200 -0.78 -29.39 -8.49
C LYS A 200 0.11 -30.66 -8.54
N ASN A 201 0.83 -30.85 -9.63
CA ASN A 201 1.68 -32.00 -9.89
C ASN A 201 3.17 -31.72 -9.70
N LEU A 202 3.55 -30.50 -9.31
CA LEU A 202 4.96 -30.13 -9.11
C LEU A 202 5.55 -30.79 -7.85
N LEU A 203 4.74 -30.90 -6.79
CA LEU A 203 5.11 -31.52 -5.52
C LEU A 203 4.02 -32.48 -5.06
N PRO A 204 4.37 -33.54 -4.28
CA PRO A 204 3.38 -34.31 -3.54
C PRO A 204 2.49 -33.41 -2.67
N GLU A 205 1.24 -33.78 -2.42
CA GLU A 205 0.25 -32.95 -1.75
C GLU A 205 0.72 -32.41 -0.40
N ASP A 206 1.32 -33.26 0.45
CA ASP A 206 1.84 -32.86 1.77
C ASP A 206 2.93 -31.80 1.64
N ASN A 207 3.86 -31.96 0.70
CA ASN A 207 4.95 -31.01 0.46
C ASN A 207 4.41 -29.71 -0.13
N ARG A 208 3.42 -29.80 -1.03
CA ARG A 208 2.72 -28.62 -1.58
C ARG A 208 2.06 -27.82 -0.47
N ASN A 209 1.36 -28.48 0.44
CA ASN A 209 0.71 -27.84 1.57
C ASN A 209 1.73 -27.17 2.50
N GLN A 210 2.88 -27.79 2.75
CA GLN A 210 3.95 -27.18 3.54
C GLN A 210 4.50 -25.90 2.90
N VAL A 211 4.62 -25.86 1.57
CA VAL A 211 5.10 -24.68 0.83
C VAL A 211 4.04 -23.58 0.79
N LEU A 212 2.80 -23.92 0.52
CA LEU A 212 1.72 -22.92 0.35
C LEU A 212 1.22 -22.35 1.68
N THR A 213 1.29 -23.10 2.78
CA THR A 213 0.84 -22.64 4.10
C THR A 213 1.47 -21.31 4.55
N PRO A 214 2.81 -21.11 4.49
CA PRO A 214 3.42 -19.82 4.82
C PRO A 214 2.92 -18.69 3.93
N LEU A 215 2.76 -18.96 2.62
CA LEU A 215 2.29 -17.96 1.64
C LEU A 215 0.85 -17.53 1.92
N MET A 216 -0.03 -18.50 2.17
CA MET A 216 -1.42 -18.22 2.56
C MET A 216 -1.47 -17.38 3.85
N ARG A 217 -0.60 -17.69 4.82
CA ARG A 217 -0.50 -16.93 6.07
C ARG A 217 -0.14 -15.47 5.81
N ILE A 218 0.83 -15.20 4.94
CA ILE A 218 1.22 -13.82 4.57
C ILE A 218 0.02 -13.08 3.97
N ILE A 219 -0.73 -13.72 3.05
CA ILE A 219 -1.94 -13.12 2.46
C ILE A 219 -2.98 -12.83 3.54
N LEU A 220 -3.24 -13.78 4.44
CA LEU A 220 -4.23 -13.62 5.51
C LEU A 220 -3.86 -12.53 6.52
N GLN A 221 -2.58 -12.30 6.75
CA GLN A 221 -2.07 -11.21 7.60
C GLN A 221 -2.33 -9.82 7.02
N GLN A 222 -2.63 -9.71 5.70
CA GLN A 222 -2.93 -8.43 5.05
C GLN A 222 -4.28 -7.80 5.47
N LYS A 223 -5.08 -8.47 6.30
CA LYS A 223 -6.33 -7.91 6.84
C LYS A 223 -6.13 -6.51 7.45
N LYS A 224 -5.04 -6.31 8.21
CA LYS A 224 -4.72 -5.01 8.79
C LYS A 224 -4.40 -3.98 7.71
N SER A 225 -3.57 -4.35 6.73
CA SER A 225 -3.19 -3.46 5.62
C SER A 225 -4.40 -3.04 4.78
N VAL A 226 -5.38 -3.94 4.56
CA VAL A 226 -6.65 -3.59 3.90
C VAL A 226 -7.41 -2.53 4.69
N SER A 227 -7.54 -2.69 6.02
CA SER A 227 -8.22 -1.71 6.86
C SER A 227 -7.51 -0.36 6.89
N GLU A 228 -6.17 -0.33 6.94
CA GLU A 228 -5.39 0.91 6.90
C GLU A 228 -5.48 1.60 5.53
N LEU A 229 -5.40 0.85 4.44
CA LEU A 229 -5.59 1.39 3.10
C LEU A 229 -7.00 1.98 2.91
N LEU A 230 -8.02 1.29 3.42
CA LEU A 230 -9.40 1.78 3.39
C LEU A 230 -9.53 3.11 4.15
N LYS A 231 -8.99 3.21 5.37
CA LYS A 231 -8.97 4.45 6.15
C LYS A 231 -8.26 5.57 5.39
N MET A 232 -7.09 5.31 4.83
CA MET A 232 -6.32 6.27 4.06
C MET A 232 -7.13 6.82 2.87
N LEU A 233 -7.77 5.95 2.09
CA LEU A 233 -8.59 6.39 0.94
C LEU A 233 -9.86 7.15 1.37
N GLN A 234 -10.38 6.92 2.58
CA GLN A 234 -11.51 7.68 3.12
C GLN A 234 -11.13 9.11 3.53
N THR A 235 -9.85 9.42 3.73
CA THR A 235 -9.38 10.77 4.10
C THR A 235 -9.17 11.69 2.89
N VAL A 236 -9.11 11.15 1.68
CA VAL A 236 -8.90 11.94 0.46
C VAL A 236 -10.24 12.24 -0.24
N GLU A 237 -10.19 13.14 -1.23
CA GLU A 237 -11.38 13.53 -1.99
C GLU A 237 -12.13 12.34 -2.59
N GLN A 238 -13.42 12.20 -2.25
CA GLN A 238 -14.28 11.08 -2.62
C GLN A 238 -14.88 11.27 -4.03
N THR A 239 -14.03 11.21 -5.04
CA THR A 239 -14.41 11.19 -6.46
C THR A 239 -13.90 9.87 -7.10
N GLU A 240 -14.36 9.54 -8.30
CA GLU A 240 -13.81 8.40 -9.00
C GLU A 240 -12.30 8.61 -9.32
N PRO A 241 -11.46 7.57 -9.18
CA PRO A 241 -11.78 6.15 -8.84
C PRO A 241 -11.76 5.83 -7.32
N VAL A 242 -11.60 6.83 -6.44
CA VAL A 242 -11.50 6.61 -4.99
C VAL A 242 -12.77 5.96 -4.43
N THR A 243 -13.95 6.43 -4.84
CA THR A 243 -15.24 5.87 -4.38
C THR A 243 -15.39 4.40 -4.75
N THR A 244 -14.99 4.00 -5.95
CA THR A 244 -14.98 2.60 -6.39
C THR A 244 -13.99 1.77 -5.57
N LEU A 245 -12.78 2.28 -5.33
CA LEU A 245 -11.76 1.60 -4.52
C LEU A 245 -12.21 1.41 -3.06
N VAL A 246 -12.82 2.42 -2.46
CA VAL A 246 -13.37 2.34 -1.09
C VAL A 246 -14.46 1.26 -1.02
N GLY A 247 -15.35 1.19 -2.01
CA GLY A 247 -16.37 0.15 -2.09
C GLY A 247 -15.78 -1.26 -2.21
N ASP A 248 -14.82 -1.43 -3.11
CA ASP A 248 -14.15 -2.71 -3.35
C ASP A 248 -13.28 -3.15 -2.15
N LEU A 249 -12.54 -2.23 -1.51
CA LEU A 249 -11.78 -2.52 -0.28
C LEU A 249 -12.70 -2.87 0.90
N THR A 250 -13.88 -2.24 0.99
CA THR A 250 -14.89 -2.63 1.99
C THR A 250 -15.38 -4.06 1.75
N ALA A 251 -15.54 -4.47 0.49
CA ALA A 251 -15.90 -5.85 0.15
C ALA A 251 -14.74 -6.82 0.50
N LEU A 252 -13.50 -6.42 0.23
CA LEU A 252 -12.32 -7.20 0.60
C LEU A 252 -12.18 -7.36 2.12
N GLU A 253 -12.38 -6.29 2.89
CA GLU A 253 -12.37 -6.32 4.36
C GLU A 253 -13.43 -7.29 4.91
N LYS A 254 -14.65 -7.31 4.32
CA LYS A 254 -15.71 -8.28 4.66
C LYS A 254 -15.30 -9.71 4.34
N ALA A 255 -14.63 -9.94 3.19
CA ALA A 255 -14.11 -11.26 2.84
C ALA A 255 -13.09 -11.76 3.88
N TYR A 256 -12.16 -10.90 4.31
CA TYR A 256 -11.22 -11.22 5.40
C TYR A 256 -11.94 -11.47 6.74
N ALA A 257 -12.95 -10.66 7.08
CA ALA A 257 -13.71 -10.82 8.33
C ALA A 257 -14.50 -12.14 8.37
N ALA A 258 -15.04 -12.58 7.24
CA ALA A 258 -15.79 -13.83 7.14
C ALA A 258 -14.95 -15.08 7.44
N LEU A 259 -13.63 -15.00 7.33
CA LEU A 259 -12.73 -16.12 7.61
C LEU A 259 -12.60 -16.47 9.10
N ASN A 260 -13.01 -15.58 10.01
CA ASN A 260 -12.92 -15.78 11.48
C ASN A 260 -11.57 -16.36 11.93
N ILE A 261 -10.47 -15.86 11.35
CA ILE A 261 -9.10 -16.41 11.48
C ILE A 261 -8.70 -16.59 12.95
N GLU A 262 -8.98 -15.59 13.78
CA GLU A 262 -8.61 -15.59 15.20
C GLU A 262 -9.36 -16.68 15.98
N GLU A 263 -10.65 -16.89 15.69
CA GLU A 263 -11.47 -17.92 16.32
C GLU A 263 -11.07 -19.31 15.86
N GLN A 264 -10.77 -19.50 14.58
CA GLN A 264 -10.31 -20.77 14.05
C GLN A 264 -8.94 -21.17 14.62
N ILE A 265 -8.02 -20.21 14.79
CA ILE A 265 -6.73 -20.46 15.45
C ILE A 265 -6.93 -20.84 16.92
N LYS A 266 -7.80 -20.14 17.65
CA LYS A 266 -8.14 -20.48 19.04
C LYS A 266 -8.71 -21.88 19.19
N ASN A 267 -9.47 -22.35 18.20
CA ASN A 267 -10.09 -23.65 18.16
C ASN A 267 -9.18 -24.76 17.58
N ASN A 268 -7.89 -24.49 17.39
CA ASN A 268 -6.91 -25.40 16.76
C ASN A 268 -7.31 -25.85 15.33
N ARG A 269 -8.10 -25.06 14.62
CA ARG A 269 -8.56 -25.33 13.25
C ARG A 269 -7.75 -24.53 12.21
N GLY A 270 -6.45 -24.43 12.42
CA GLY A 270 -5.54 -23.78 11.48
C GLY A 270 -5.54 -24.40 10.07
N ASP A 271 -5.91 -25.70 9.98
CA ASP A 271 -6.15 -26.41 8.73
C ASP A 271 -7.24 -25.76 7.86
N LEU A 272 -8.31 -25.28 8.47
CA LEU A 272 -9.41 -24.61 7.77
C LEU A 272 -9.04 -23.20 7.30
N VAL A 273 -8.24 -22.49 8.09
CA VAL A 273 -7.79 -21.13 7.76
C VAL A 273 -6.91 -21.15 6.50
N LEU A 274 -6.11 -22.20 6.34
CA LEU A 274 -5.10 -22.33 5.30
C LEU A 274 -5.58 -23.14 4.08
N SER A 275 -6.91 -23.28 3.90
CA SER A 275 -7.46 -23.96 2.73
C SER A 275 -7.55 -23.03 1.51
N ASP A 276 -7.30 -23.57 0.31
CA ASP A 276 -7.48 -22.87 -0.98
C ASP A 276 -8.87 -22.22 -1.09
N LYS A 277 -9.90 -22.87 -0.51
CA LYS A 277 -11.28 -22.40 -0.53
C LYS A 277 -11.47 -21.07 0.22
N ASN A 278 -10.74 -20.87 1.31
CA ASN A 278 -10.83 -19.63 2.09
C ASN A 278 -10.21 -18.44 1.33
N LEU A 279 -9.19 -18.68 0.50
CA LEU A 279 -8.61 -17.63 -0.34
C LEU A 279 -9.46 -17.33 -1.59
N GLU A 280 -10.40 -18.16 -1.96
CA GLU A 280 -11.18 -18.02 -3.19
C GLU A 280 -11.96 -16.71 -3.24
N GLU A 281 -12.64 -16.33 -2.15
CA GLU A 281 -13.41 -15.08 -2.08
C GLU A 281 -12.47 -13.84 -2.10
N ILE A 282 -11.36 -13.89 -1.35
CA ILE A 282 -10.33 -12.84 -1.39
C ILE A 282 -9.80 -12.70 -2.82
N THR A 283 -9.43 -13.80 -3.45
CA THR A 283 -8.90 -13.82 -4.82
C THR A 283 -9.89 -13.21 -5.81
N LYS A 284 -11.18 -13.57 -5.75
CA LYS A 284 -12.22 -13.01 -6.63
C LYS A 284 -12.36 -11.49 -6.49
N VAL A 285 -12.36 -10.98 -5.26
CA VAL A 285 -12.46 -9.53 -5.02
C VAL A 285 -11.22 -8.83 -5.54
N VAL A 286 -10.04 -9.37 -5.28
CA VAL A 286 -8.77 -8.81 -5.75
C VAL A 286 -8.67 -8.82 -7.27
N GLU A 287 -9.08 -9.91 -7.95
CA GLU A 287 -9.15 -10.00 -9.41
C GLU A 287 -10.08 -8.92 -10.00
N LYS A 288 -11.24 -8.69 -9.37
CA LYS A 288 -12.17 -7.62 -9.77
C LYS A 288 -11.53 -6.23 -9.61
N MET A 289 -10.92 -5.96 -8.46
CA MET A 289 -10.26 -4.67 -8.19
C MET A 289 -9.16 -4.39 -9.21
N ARG A 290 -8.29 -5.36 -9.43
CA ARG A 290 -7.20 -5.27 -10.39
C ARG A 290 -7.73 -5.01 -11.80
N LYS A 291 -8.79 -5.69 -12.22
CA LYS A 291 -9.44 -5.49 -13.50
C LYS A 291 -9.95 -4.04 -13.65
N ASN A 292 -10.61 -3.49 -12.64
CA ASN A 292 -11.10 -2.11 -12.64
C ASN A 292 -9.96 -1.08 -12.79
N ILE A 293 -8.77 -1.38 -12.29
CA ILE A 293 -7.60 -0.50 -12.37
C ILE A 293 -6.95 -0.55 -13.75
N THR A 294 -6.86 -1.75 -14.36
CA THR A 294 -6.04 -2.00 -15.54
C THR A 294 -6.84 -2.03 -16.86
N GLU A 295 -8.16 -1.90 -16.81
CA GLU A 295 -9.06 -1.73 -17.95
C GLU A 295 -9.72 -0.35 -17.95
#